data_7e01dc9f35a3faf6aa0a3f796af02bf0
#
_entry.id   7e01dc9f35a3faf6aa0a3f796af02bf0
#
_cell.length_a   1.000
_cell.length_b   1.000
_cell.length_c   1.000
_cell.angle_alpha   90.00
_cell.angle_beta   90.00
_cell.angle_gamma   90.00
#
_symmetry.space_group_name_H-M   'P 1'
#
loop_
_entity.id
_entity.type
_entity.pdbx_description
1 polymer ?
#
loop_
_entity_poly.entity_id
_entity_poly.type
_entity_poly.pdbx_seq_one_letter_code
_entity_poly.pdbx_strand_id
1 'polypeptide(L)'
;MHHGWGTIVLADRIGENFSVYQNVTVGYGKDGKPSIGNHVSIYSGAVVFGKITIGNHVRIAANTVVRTDIPDGSLVYGNPAVIVNQK
;
A
#
# COMPACT_ATOMS: atom_id res chain seq x y z
N MET A 1 -11.48 -8.14 2.93
CA MET A 1 -10.01 -8.08 2.77
C MET A 1 -9.46 -9.45 2.39
N HIS A 2 -8.67 -9.49 1.37
CA HIS A 2 -7.90 -10.69 1.03
C HIS A 2 -6.49 -10.54 1.57
N HIS A 3 -5.96 -11.59 2.16
CA HIS A 3 -4.57 -11.58 2.61
C HIS A 3 -3.96 -12.96 2.42
N GLY A 4 -2.68 -12.98 2.05
CA GLY A 4 -1.95 -14.19 1.78
C GLY A 4 -1.02 -14.60 2.91
N TRP A 5 -0.21 -15.60 2.64
CA TRP A 5 0.78 -16.10 3.59
C TRP A 5 1.88 -15.06 3.84
N GLY A 6 2.28 -14.93 5.09
CA GLY A 6 3.35 -14.04 5.47
C GLY A 6 3.01 -12.56 5.41
N THR A 7 1.73 -12.23 5.31
CA THR A 7 1.28 -10.85 5.20
C THR A 7 1.09 -10.24 6.58
N ILE A 8 1.65 -9.06 6.75
CA ILE A 8 1.51 -8.27 7.98
C ILE A 8 0.93 -6.91 7.60
N VAL A 9 -0.19 -6.55 8.23
CA VAL A 9 -0.84 -5.27 7.96
C VAL A 9 -1.05 -4.53 9.27
N LEU A 10 -0.28 -3.47 9.46
CA LEU A 10 -0.38 -2.57 10.59
C LEU A 10 -0.64 -1.17 10.05
N ALA A 11 -1.89 -0.81 9.94
CA ALA A 11 -2.30 0.49 9.39
C ALA A 11 -3.13 1.24 10.41
N ASP A 12 -3.05 2.58 10.33
CA ASP A 12 -3.84 3.45 11.18
C ASP A 12 -5.31 3.45 10.75
N ARG A 13 -5.54 3.38 9.44
CA ARG A 13 -6.87 3.31 8.85
C ARG A 13 -6.81 2.50 7.57
N ILE A 14 -7.82 1.67 7.35
CA ILE A 14 -8.00 0.92 6.12
C ILE A 14 -9.44 1.12 5.66
N GLY A 15 -9.62 1.61 4.43
CA GLY A 15 -10.93 1.81 3.85
C GLY A 15 -11.57 0.53 3.36
N GLU A 16 -12.62 0.67 2.55
CA GLU A 16 -13.38 -0.45 2.01
C GLU A 16 -12.64 -1.15 0.87
N ASN A 17 -12.92 -2.45 0.69
CA ASN A 17 -12.44 -3.25 -0.43
C ASN A 17 -10.92 -3.25 -0.55
N PHE A 18 -10.26 -3.38 0.57
CA PHE A 18 -8.82 -3.52 0.63
C PHE A 18 -8.42 -4.95 0.26
N SER A 19 -7.51 -5.08 -0.71
CA SER A 19 -6.98 -6.37 -1.12
C SER A 19 -5.48 -6.41 -0.92
N VAL A 20 -5.00 -7.47 -0.31
CA VAL A 20 -3.56 -7.65 -0.06
C VAL A 20 -3.19 -9.11 -0.35
N TYR A 21 -2.05 -9.30 -0.99
CA TYR A 21 -1.59 -10.60 -1.44
C TYR A 21 -0.47 -11.13 -0.55
N GLN A 22 0.28 -12.12 -1.01
CA GLN A 22 1.28 -12.83 -0.19
C GLN A 22 2.50 -11.96 0.12
N ASN A 23 3.06 -12.14 1.31
CA ASN A 23 4.31 -11.51 1.72
C ASN A 23 4.31 -10.00 1.62
N VAL A 24 3.17 -9.38 1.84
CA VAL A 24 3.05 -7.94 1.89
C VAL A 24 3.29 -7.48 3.32
N THR A 25 4.03 -6.39 3.46
CA THR A 25 4.23 -5.75 4.76
C THR A 25 3.70 -4.33 4.69
N VAL A 26 2.70 -4.04 5.52
CA VAL A 26 2.23 -2.68 5.76
C VAL A 26 2.53 -2.39 7.22
N GLY A 27 3.46 -1.50 7.46
CA GLY A 27 3.96 -1.29 8.80
C GLY A 27 4.19 0.17 9.15
N TYR A 28 4.44 0.38 10.43
CA TYR A 28 4.69 1.72 10.92
C TYR A 28 6.16 2.09 10.73
N GLY A 29 6.39 3.37 10.49
CA GLY A 29 7.73 3.94 10.49
C GLY A 29 7.93 4.77 11.75
N LYS A 30 8.95 5.62 11.70
CA LYS A 30 9.34 6.48 12.83
C LYS A 30 8.20 7.37 13.30
N ASP A 31 7.40 7.88 12.36
CA ASP A 31 6.37 8.88 12.67
C ASP A 31 4.96 8.32 12.77
N GLY A 32 4.76 7.05 12.48
CA GLY A 32 3.44 6.45 12.58
C GLY A 32 3.16 5.39 11.55
N LYS A 33 1.89 5.08 11.37
CA LYS A 33 1.39 4.02 10.50
C LYS A 33 0.74 4.61 9.26
N PRO A 34 0.70 3.83 8.15
CA PRO A 34 -0.01 4.27 6.96
C PRO A 34 -1.53 4.36 7.18
N SER A 35 -2.14 5.30 6.46
CA SER A 35 -3.59 5.35 6.29
C SER A 35 -3.91 4.95 4.87
N ILE A 36 -4.83 4.01 4.68
CA ILE A 36 -5.13 3.43 3.38
C ILE A 36 -6.57 3.75 3.02
N GLY A 37 -6.77 4.30 1.83
CA GLY A 37 -8.09 4.67 1.34
C GLY A 37 -8.91 3.46 0.88
N ASN A 38 -9.95 3.73 0.07
CA ASN A 38 -10.86 2.70 -0.41
C ASN A 38 -10.35 2.08 -1.71
N HIS A 39 -10.67 0.80 -1.93
CA HIS A 39 -10.37 0.09 -3.17
C HIS A 39 -8.87 0.06 -3.49
N VAL A 40 -8.06 -0.17 -2.47
CA VAL A 40 -6.60 -0.27 -2.62
C VAL A 40 -6.21 -1.73 -2.75
N SER A 41 -5.32 -2.01 -3.69
CA SER A 41 -4.76 -3.35 -3.88
C SER A 41 -3.25 -3.30 -3.74
N ILE A 42 -2.70 -4.20 -2.94
CA ILE A 42 -1.26 -4.31 -2.71
C ILE A 42 -0.83 -5.72 -3.10
N TYR A 43 0.00 -5.82 -4.12
CA TYR A 43 0.39 -7.11 -4.67
C TYR A 43 1.62 -7.69 -3.96
N SER A 44 1.92 -8.94 -4.27
CA SER A 44 2.85 -9.76 -3.49
C SER A 44 4.23 -9.14 -3.31
N GLY A 45 4.75 -9.23 -2.10
CA GLY A 45 6.10 -8.78 -1.78
C GLY A 45 6.26 -7.29 -1.61
N ALA A 46 5.20 -6.50 -1.76
CA ALA A 46 5.28 -5.06 -1.58
C ALA A 46 5.45 -4.68 -0.12
N VAL A 47 6.10 -3.57 0.12
CA VAL A 47 6.33 -3.02 1.45
C VAL A 47 5.83 -1.59 1.48
N VAL A 48 4.95 -1.29 2.43
CA VAL A 48 4.38 0.05 2.62
C VAL A 48 4.61 0.43 4.08
N PHE A 49 5.32 1.49 4.32
CA PHE A 49 5.59 1.86 5.72
C PHE A 49 5.74 3.36 5.93
N GLY A 50 5.55 3.76 7.18
CA GLY A 50 5.66 5.14 7.61
C GLY A 50 4.30 5.82 7.72
N LYS A 51 4.32 7.02 8.25
CA LYS A 51 3.10 7.83 8.37
C LYS A 51 2.79 8.48 7.03
N ILE A 52 2.19 7.70 6.14
CA ILE A 52 1.84 8.13 4.79
C ILE A 52 0.37 7.88 4.54
N THR A 53 -0.17 8.52 3.52
CA THR A 53 -1.56 8.36 3.10
C THR A 53 -1.58 7.73 1.71
N ILE A 54 -2.23 6.59 1.60
CA ILE A 54 -2.50 5.94 0.32
C ILE A 54 -3.93 6.33 -0.07
N GLY A 55 -4.08 6.96 -1.22
CA GLY A 55 -5.37 7.42 -1.69
C GLY A 55 -6.32 6.29 -2.09
N ASN A 56 -7.45 6.66 -2.68
CA ASN A 56 -8.45 5.69 -3.14
C ASN A 56 -8.06 5.13 -4.51
N HIS A 57 -8.48 3.90 -4.79
CA HIS A 57 -8.26 3.26 -6.09
C HIS A 57 -6.78 3.18 -6.48
N VAL A 58 -5.92 2.93 -5.49
CA VAL A 58 -4.48 2.80 -5.69
C VAL A 58 -4.13 1.32 -5.86
N ARG A 59 -3.23 1.05 -6.80
CA ARG A 59 -2.67 -0.29 -6.98
C ARG A 59 -1.16 -0.22 -6.77
N ILE A 60 -0.66 -1.04 -5.88
CA ILE A 60 0.75 -1.13 -5.57
C ILE A 60 1.26 -2.46 -6.09
N ALA A 61 2.09 -2.42 -7.12
CA ALA A 61 2.57 -3.60 -7.82
C ALA A 61 3.47 -4.46 -6.93
N ALA A 62 3.71 -5.69 -7.34
CA ALA A 62 4.53 -6.63 -6.60
C ALA A 62 5.96 -6.08 -6.40
N ASN A 63 6.51 -6.38 -5.23
CA ASN A 63 7.88 -6.00 -4.84
C ASN A 63 8.16 -4.50 -4.85
N THR A 64 7.14 -3.69 -4.68
CA THR A 64 7.27 -2.24 -4.62
C THR A 64 7.50 -1.80 -3.18
N VAL A 65 8.37 -0.82 -3.00
CA VAL A 65 8.62 -0.23 -1.68
C VAL A 65 8.06 1.19 -1.66
N VAL A 66 7.06 1.42 -0.82
CA VAL A 66 6.34 2.70 -0.72
C VAL A 66 6.63 3.36 0.61
N ARG A 67 7.15 4.58 0.56
CA ARG A 67 7.47 5.38 1.74
C ARG A 67 6.94 6.80 1.68
N THR A 68 6.16 7.13 0.66
CA THR A 68 5.63 8.47 0.45
C THR A 68 4.13 8.40 0.21
N ASP A 69 3.45 9.54 0.34
CA ASP A 69 2.03 9.62 0.06
C ASP A 69 1.74 9.27 -1.40
N ILE A 70 0.65 8.57 -1.61
CA ILE A 70 0.22 8.12 -2.94
C ILE A 70 -1.14 8.75 -3.24
N PRO A 71 -1.26 9.51 -4.33
CA PRO A 71 -2.54 10.14 -4.69
C PRO A 71 -3.55 9.12 -5.22
N ASP A 72 -4.82 9.51 -5.22
CA ASP A 72 -5.90 8.69 -5.72
C ASP A 72 -5.66 8.24 -7.17
N GLY A 73 -6.06 7.02 -7.48
CA GLY A 73 -6.04 6.51 -8.83
C GLY A 73 -4.65 6.17 -9.38
N SER A 74 -3.66 6.04 -8.52
CA SER A 74 -2.29 5.78 -8.94
C SER A 74 -1.98 4.31 -9.09
N LEU A 75 -1.08 4.00 -10.00
CA LEU A 75 -0.35 2.73 -10.04
C LEU A 75 1.06 3.00 -9.55
N VAL A 76 1.53 2.21 -8.63
CA VAL A 76 2.84 2.39 -8.02
C VAL A 76 3.66 1.12 -8.24
N TYR A 77 4.91 1.27 -8.67
CA TYR A 77 5.78 0.12 -8.91
C TYR A 77 7.25 0.47 -8.67
N GLY A 78 8.02 -0.53 -8.35
CA GLY A 78 9.48 -0.43 -8.27
C GLY A 78 10.05 -0.12 -6.89
N ASN A 79 11.36 -0.05 -6.85
CA ASN A 79 12.13 0.30 -5.65
C ASN A 79 13.33 1.16 -6.07
N PRO A 80 13.32 2.48 -5.77
CA PRO A 80 12.24 3.21 -5.12
C PRO A 80 10.97 3.27 -5.96
N ALA A 81 9.84 3.50 -5.31
CA ALA A 81 8.55 3.48 -5.97
C ALA A 81 8.41 4.59 -7.00
N VAL A 82 7.86 4.22 -8.16
CA VAL A 82 7.48 5.16 -9.22
C VAL A 82 5.97 5.22 -9.26
N ILE A 83 5.43 6.42 -9.26
CA ILE A 83 4.00 6.65 -9.23
C ILE A 83 3.52 7.04 -10.63
N VAL A 84 2.56 6.29 -11.15
CA VAL A 84 1.89 6.59 -12.40
C VAL A 84 0.43 6.87 -12.11
N ASN A 85 -0.03 8.06 -12.48
CA ASN A 85 -1.42 8.43 -12.26
C ASN A 85 -2.27 7.89 -13.41
N GLN A 86 -3.21 7.02 -13.07
CA GLN A 86 -4.11 6.39 -14.03
C GLN A 86 -5.51 7.00 -13.91
N LYS A 87 -5.82 7.86 -14.81
CA LYS A 87 -7.18 8.41 -14.88
C LYS A 87 -7.92 7.89 -16.09
#